data_3d05aa0dab3b3f24a88fd4b1fef4f922
#
_entry.id   3d05aa0dab3b3f24a88fd4b1fef4f922
#
_cell.length_a   1.000
_cell.length_b   1.000
_cell.length_c   1.000
_cell.angle_alpha   90.00
_cell.angle_beta   90.00
_cell.angle_gamma   90.00
#
_symmetry.space_group_name_H-M   'P 1'
#
loop_
_entity.id
_entity.type
_entity.pdbx_description
1 polymer ?
#
loop_
_entity_poly.entity_id
_entity_poly.type
_entity_poly.pdbx_seq_one_letter_code
_entity_poly.pdbx_strand_id
1 'polypeptide(L)'
;MLVLLTSCGEYQQVLKSRDADYKFRKALEYFNLKEYAKAQTLFDDVAAYYKGTERSEDVLCYLARTHMGQKAYSNAAEYYEAYIRNYPKGKYIIEARFQVGHCYYLDSPDARLDQTITRKAITAFTQFTELYPDSPYSEQAYTEAGEMYDKLAYKEYLSAKLYYNLGSYLGNNYESCEIIAKNALKDYPSNSYLEELNWLILAAKYQQLLISIPEKKQDRARDTQDEYYNFITEFPNSKHRKEADKIFKDIQKILTD
;
A
#
# COMPACT_ATOMS: atom_id res chain seq x y z
N MET A 1 38.17 5.53 24.09
CA MET A 1 37.98 4.45 23.12
C MET A 1 38.16 3.04 23.78
N LEU A 2 37.63 2.83 25.00
CA LEU A 2 37.78 1.55 25.76
C LEU A 2 36.43 0.88 26.14
N VAL A 3 35.28 1.45 25.72
CA VAL A 3 33.94 0.94 26.11
C VAL A 3 33.44 -0.21 25.23
N LEU A 4 34.02 -0.39 24.03
CA LEU A 4 33.54 -1.41 23.08
C LEU A 4 33.99 -2.86 23.38
N LEU A 5 35.02 -3.07 24.16
CA LEU A 5 35.54 -4.41 24.44
C LEU A 5 34.83 -5.12 25.59
N THR A 6 34.20 -4.40 26.52
CA THR A 6 33.47 -4.99 27.66
C THR A 6 32.11 -5.55 27.26
N SER A 7 31.42 -4.93 26.29
CA SER A 7 30.09 -5.34 25.81
C SER A 7 30.08 -6.71 25.11
N CYS A 8 31.16 -7.08 24.42
CA CYS A 8 31.24 -8.38 23.75
C CYS A 8 31.40 -9.55 24.74
N GLY A 9 32.14 -9.33 25.84
CA GLY A 9 32.33 -10.33 26.89
C GLY A 9 31.03 -10.62 27.68
N GLU A 10 30.28 -9.56 28.01
CA GLU A 10 29.02 -9.69 28.72
C GLU A 10 27.96 -10.47 27.90
N TYR A 11 27.79 -10.12 26.63
CA TYR A 11 26.83 -10.83 25.75
C TYR A 11 27.16 -12.33 25.65
N GLN A 12 28.45 -12.71 25.54
CA GLN A 12 28.86 -14.10 25.47
C GLN A 12 28.56 -14.86 26.80
N GLN A 13 28.64 -14.18 27.94
CA GLN A 13 28.24 -14.76 29.24
C GLN A 13 26.72 -14.99 29.30
N VAL A 14 25.92 -14.03 28.81
CA VAL A 14 24.45 -14.16 28.70
C VAL A 14 24.08 -15.36 27.84
N LEU A 15 24.68 -15.50 26.66
CA LEU A 15 24.41 -16.64 25.76
C LEU A 15 24.68 -18.00 26.40
N LYS A 16 25.73 -18.12 27.20
CA LYS A 16 26.10 -19.36 27.90
C LYS A 16 25.27 -19.64 29.14
N SER A 17 24.51 -18.68 29.63
CA SER A 17 23.63 -18.86 30.79
C SER A 17 22.56 -19.91 30.51
N ARG A 18 22.22 -20.72 31.56
CA ARG A 18 21.07 -21.61 31.50
C ARG A 18 19.82 -21.03 32.17
N ASP A 19 19.94 -19.83 32.74
CA ASP A 19 18.85 -19.10 33.37
C ASP A 19 18.03 -18.38 32.31
N ALA A 20 16.84 -18.89 31.98
CA ALA A 20 15.94 -18.33 30.97
C ALA A 20 15.39 -16.98 31.41
N ASP A 21 15.12 -16.74 32.69
CA ASP A 21 14.67 -15.44 33.20
C ASP A 21 15.75 -14.37 33.07
N TYR A 22 17.00 -14.73 33.32
CA TYR A 22 18.12 -13.83 33.12
C TYR A 22 18.29 -13.48 31.63
N LYS A 23 18.23 -14.48 30.74
CA LYS A 23 18.29 -14.26 29.28
C LYS A 23 17.16 -13.38 28.82
N PHE A 24 15.93 -13.60 29.26
CA PHE A 24 14.77 -12.79 28.89
C PHE A 24 14.95 -11.34 29.33
N ARG A 25 15.39 -11.07 30.58
CA ARG A 25 15.66 -9.68 31.00
C ARG A 25 16.73 -9.01 30.15
N LYS A 26 17.81 -9.73 29.83
CA LYS A 26 18.88 -9.21 28.96
C LYS A 26 18.39 -8.99 27.52
N ALA A 27 17.49 -9.83 27.00
CA ALA A 27 16.87 -9.61 25.72
C ALA A 27 16.08 -8.29 25.68
N LEU A 28 15.32 -7.99 26.75
CA LEU A 28 14.62 -6.71 26.88
C LEU A 28 15.58 -5.51 26.98
N GLU A 29 16.71 -5.66 27.71
CA GLU A 29 17.74 -4.62 27.79
C GLU A 29 18.32 -4.31 26.39
N TYR A 30 18.72 -5.35 25.63
CA TYR A 30 19.24 -5.19 24.27
C TYR A 30 18.17 -4.64 23.32
N PHE A 31 16.92 -5.05 23.46
CA PHE A 31 15.82 -4.48 22.67
C PHE A 31 15.67 -2.97 22.91
N ASN A 32 15.68 -2.54 24.17
CA ASN A 32 15.56 -1.12 24.54
C ASN A 32 16.77 -0.29 24.05
N LEU A 33 17.96 -0.90 23.98
CA LEU A 33 19.16 -0.32 23.41
C LEU A 33 19.17 -0.34 21.88
N LYS A 34 18.11 -0.86 21.23
CA LYS A 34 18.00 -1.06 19.78
C LYS A 34 19.04 -2.03 19.20
N GLU A 35 19.66 -2.84 20.05
CA GLU A 35 20.57 -3.93 19.65
C GLU A 35 19.74 -5.19 19.27
N TYR A 36 18.88 -5.02 18.25
CA TYR A 36 17.85 -5.98 17.89
C TYR A 36 18.38 -7.38 17.55
N ALA A 37 19.53 -7.48 16.90
CA ALA A 37 20.12 -8.78 16.57
C ALA A 37 20.47 -9.60 17.84
N LYS A 38 21.01 -8.94 18.89
CA LYS A 38 21.30 -9.58 20.16
C LYS A 38 20.00 -9.95 20.90
N ALA A 39 19.02 -9.03 20.88
CA ALA A 39 17.72 -9.27 21.50
C ALA A 39 17.02 -10.46 20.85
N GLN A 40 16.99 -10.55 19.52
CA GLN A 40 16.39 -11.65 18.76
C GLN A 40 16.99 -12.99 19.20
N THR A 41 18.33 -13.10 19.15
CA THR A 41 19.02 -14.36 19.53
C THR A 41 18.61 -14.83 20.93
N LEU A 42 18.48 -13.91 21.88
CA LEU A 42 18.09 -14.26 23.25
C LEU A 42 16.61 -14.62 23.37
N PHE A 43 15.72 -13.91 22.65
CA PHE A 43 14.29 -14.25 22.62
C PHE A 43 14.06 -15.61 21.94
N ASP A 44 14.75 -15.91 20.84
CA ASP A 44 14.68 -17.22 20.18
C ASP A 44 15.14 -18.36 21.13
N ASP A 45 16.21 -18.14 21.89
CA ASP A 45 16.77 -19.11 22.83
C ASP A 45 15.81 -19.42 23.99
N VAL A 46 15.06 -18.42 24.47
CA VAL A 46 14.10 -18.61 25.57
C VAL A 46 12.69 -19.02 25.10
N ALA A 47 12.38 -18.91 23.80
CA ALA A 47 11.05 -19.20 23.27
C ALA A 47 10.60 -20.63 23.55
N ALA A 48 11.49 -21.59 23.39
CA ALA A 48 11.20 -23.01 23.70
C ALA A 48 10.97 -23.26 25.18
N TYR A 49 11.71 -22.56 26.04
CA TYR A 49 11.60 -22.70 27.51
C TYR A 49 10.24 -22.19 28.02
N TYR A 50 9.77 -21.06 27.49
CA TYR A 50 8.50 -20.46 27.94
C TYR A 50 7.26 -21.00 27.24
N LYS A 51 7.41 -21.93 26.29
CA LYS A 51 6.28 -22.52 25.56
C LYS A 51 5.19 -23.02 26.53
N GLY A 52 3.96 -22.52 26.34
CA GLY A 52 2.81 -22.88 27.17
C GLY A 52 2.73 -22.14 28.52
N THR A 53 3.61 -21.19 28.79
CA THR A 53 3.53 -20.30 29.97
C THR A 53 2.96 -18.93 29.55
N GLU A 54 2.54 -18.12 30.56
CA GLU A 54 2.11 -16.74 30.32
C GLU A 54 3.18 -15.89 29.63
N ARG A 55 4.47 -16.15 29.87
CA ARG A 55 5.59 -15.42 29.27
C ARG A 55 5.81 -15.73 27.80
N SER A 56 5.25 -16.85 27.32
CA SER A 56 5.29 -17.21 25.89
C SER A 56 4.65 -16.13 25.02
N GLU A 57 3.60 -15.45 25.49
CA GLU A 57 2.95 -14.35 24.83
C GLU A 57 3.89 -13.15 24.66
N ASP A 58 4.62 -12.80 25.74
CA ASP A 58 5.60 -11.70 25.69
C ASP A 58 6.73 -12.00 24.70
N VAL A 59 7.30 -13.20 24.77
CA VAL A 59 8.40 -13.59 23.87
C VAL A 59 7.99 -13.45 22.41
N LEU A 60 6.83 -13.96 22.04
CA LEU A 60 6.35 -13.90 20.66
C LEU A 60 6.13 -12.45 20.16
N CYS A 61 5.54 -11.60 21.02
CA CYS A 61 5.35 -10.20 20.71
C CYS A 61 6.69 -9.44 20.58
N TYR A 62 7.64 -9.68 21.48
CA TYR A 62 8.95 -9.05 21.42
C TYR A 62 9.80 -9.53 20.24
N LEU A 63 9.65 -10.79 19.79
CA LEU A 63 10.26 -11.26 18.52
C LEU A 63 9.70 -10.47 17.34
N ALA A 64 8.38 -10.30 17.25
CA ALA A 64 7.76 -9.49 16.20
C ALA A 64 8.30 -8.05 16.19
N ARG A 65 8.30 -7.39 17.37
CA ARG A 65 8.83 -6.03 17.53
C ARG A 65 10.33 -5.94 17.21
N THR A 66 11.09 -6.98 17.50
CA THR A 66 12.52 -7.04 17.20
C THR A 66 12.77 -7.10 15.70
N HIS A 67 12.00 -7.90 14.96
CA HIS A 67 12.04 -7.92 13.50
C HIS A 67 11.61 -6.58 12.89
N MET A 68 10.60 -5.90 13.48
CA MET A 68 10.25 -4.53 13.10
C MET A 68 11.44 -3.58 13.25
N GLY A 69 12.13 -3.64 14.40
CA GLY A 69 13.32 -2.81 14.66
C GLY A 69 14.47 -3.08 13.70
N GLN A 70 14.59 -4.29 13.18
CA GLN A 70 15.56 -4.69 12.16
C GLN A 70 15.11 -4.32 10.73
N LYS A 71 13.91 -3.79 10.55
CA LYS A 71 13.26 -3.56 9.25
C LYS A 71 13.03 -4.84 8.44
N ALA A 72 12.97 -5.98 9.11
CA ALA A 72 12.63 -7.28 8.54
C ALA A 72 11.09 -7.43 8.55
N TYR A 73 10.41 -6.58 7.77
CA TYR A 73 8.96 -6.39 7.87
C TYR A 73 8.15 -7.65 7.55
N SER A 74 8.57 -8.41 6.54
CA SER A 74 7.93 -9.69 6.21
C SER A 74 7.98 -10.66 7.40
N ASN A 75 9.15 -10.82 8.04
CA ASN A 75 9.30 -11.68 9.22
C ASN A 75 8.47 -11.14 10.40
N ALA A 76 8.48 -9.82 10.63
CA ALA A 76 7.67 -9.20 11.67
C ALA A 76 6.18 -9.50 11.48
N ALA A 77 5.65 -9.39 10.25
CA ALA A 77 4.28 -9.74 9.94
C ALA A 77 3.95 -11.20 10.29
N GLU A 78 4.83 -12.15 9.94
CA GLU A 78 4.65 -13.57 10.26
C GLU A 78 4.58 -13.82 11.78
N TYR A 79 5.42 -13.16 12.56
CA TYR A 79 5.40 -13.26 14.02
C TYR A 79 4.14 -12.62 14.63
N TYR A 80 3.68 -11.45 14.12
CA TYR A 80 2.42 -10.86 14.56
C TYR A 80 1.21 -11.71 14.16
N GLU A 81 1.18 -12.30 12.98
CA GLU A 81 0.14 -13.25 12.57
C GLU A 81 0.16 -14.51 13.46
N ALA A 82 1.34 -15.04 13.79
CA ALA A 82 1.48 -16.14 14.73
C ALA A 82 0.95 -15.76 16.12
N TYR A 83 1.21 -14.53 16.58
CA TYR A 83 0.66 -14.02 17.83
C TYR A 83 -0.88 -13.99 17.79
N ILE A 84 -1.49 -13.46 16.73
CA ILE A 84 -2.95 -13.38 16.56
C ILE A 84 -3.60 -14.78 16.60
N ARG A 85 -2.96 -15.76 15.95
CA ARG A 85 -3.44 -17.16 15.95
C ARG A 85 -3.35 -17.80 17.32
N ASN A 86 -2.24 -17.60 18.05
CA ASN A 86 -1.96 -18.29 19.32
C ASN A 86 -2.64 -17.60 20.50
N TYR A 87 -2.79 -16.26 20.45
CA TYR A 87 -3.32 -15.44 21.55
C TYR A 87 -4.45 -14.51 21.08
N PRO A 88 -5.60 -15.04 20.61
CA PRO A 88 -6.69 -14.24 20.05
C PRO A 88 -7.35 -13.28 21.06
N LYS A 89 -7.09 -13.47 22.35
CA LYS A 89 -7.54 -12.61 23.47
C LYS A 89 -6.35 -12.07 24.26
N GLY A 90 -5.16 -12.13 23.70
CA GLY A 90 -3.93 -11.73 24.36
C GLY A 90 -3.84 -10.20 24.57
N LYS A 91 -2.99 -9.79 25.50
CA LYS A 91 -2.83 -8.37 25.89
C LYS A 91 -2.32 -7.48 24.76
N TYR A 92 -1.65 -8.04 23.75
CA TYR A 92 -1.11 -7.31 22.61
C TYR A 92 -1.95 -7.48 21.32
N ILE A 93 -3.17 -8.06 21.40
CA ILE A 93 -3.95 -8.44 20.23
C ILE A 93 -4.28 -7.23 19.31
N ILE A 94 -4.62 -6.09 19.89
CA ILE A 94 -4.94 -4.87 19.14
C ILE A 94 -3.70 -4.35 18.42
N GLU A 95 -2.58 -4.25 19.14
CA GLU A 95 -1.29 -3.89 18.56
C GLU A 95 -0.89 -4.86 17.45
N ALA A 96 -0.93 -6.16 17.70
CA ALA A 96 -0.50 -7.17 16.73
C ALA A 96 -1.31 -7.10 15.42
N ARG A 97 -2.63 -6.92 15.50
CA ARG A 97 -3.49 -6.79 14.32
C ARG A 97 -3.17 -5.53 13.52
N PHE A 98 -2.95 -4.39 14.16
CA PHE A 98 -2.49 -3.19 13.50
C PHE A 98 -1.13 -3.39 12.84
N GLN A 99 -0.18 -3.96 13.58
CA GLN A 99 1.20 -4.13 13.14
C GLN A 99 1.33 -5.07 11.92
N VAL A 100 0.44 -6.04 11.73
CA VAL A 100 0.41 -6.84 10.49
C VAL A 100 0.21 -5.93 9.27
N GLY A 101 -0.79 -5.04 9.32
CA GLY A 101 -1.03 -4.07 8.25
C GLY A 101 0.15 -3.12 8.05
N HIS A 102 0.70 -2.61 9.14
CA HIS A 102 1.83 -1.68 9.13
C HIS A 102 3.12 -2.33 8.58
N CYS A 103 3.39 -3.60 8.89
CA CYS A 103 4.48 -4.34 8.29
C CYS A 103 4.33 -4.43 6.76
N TYR A 104 3.15 -4.81 6.26
CA TYR A 104 2.90 -4.87 4.82
C TYR A 104 2.92 -3.49 4.15
N TYR A 105 2.49 -2.43 4.85
CA TYR A 105 2.62 -1.06 4.38
C TYR A 105 4.09 -0.69 4.15
N LEU A 106 4.97 -0.96 5.14
CA LEU A 106 6.40 -0.67 5.07
C LEU A 106 7.14 -1.55 4.05
N ASP A 107 6.65 -2.78 3.80
CA ASP A 107 7.24 -3.73 2.85
C ASP A 107 6.67 -3.56 1.42
N SER A 108 5.66 -2.69 1.24
CA SER A 108 5.00 -2.46 -0.03
C SER A 108 5.96 -1.85 -1.06
N PRO A 109 6.17 -2.51 -2.22
CA PRO A 109 7.15 -2.06 -3.21
C PRO A 109 6.69 -0.84 -4.02
N ASP A 110 7.56 -0.35 -4.91
CA ASP A 110 7.19 0.69 -5.89
C ASP A 110 5.94 0.27 -6.70
N ALA A 111 5.10 1.25 -7.06
CA ALA A 111 3.83 1.02 -7.76
C ALA A 111 3.97 0.24 -9.09
N ARG A 112 5.13 0.32 -9.75
CA ARG A 112 5.41 -0.38 -11.02
C ARG A 112 5.65 -1.88 -10.86
N LEU A 113 5.93 -2.32 -9.63
CA LEU A 113 6.20 -3.73 -9.31
C LEU A 113 4.90 -4.48 -8.98
N ASP A 114 5.03 -5.74 -8.56
CA ASP A 114 3.90 -6.52 -8.06
C ASP A 114 3.31 -5.91 -6.79
N GLN A 115 2.00 -5.78 -6.72
CA GLN A 115 1.28 -5.10 -5.64
C GLN A 115 0.58 -6.08 -4.68
N THR A 116 1.02 -7.33 -4.62
CA THR A 116 0.43 -8.34 -3.72
C THR A 116 0.55 -7.91 -2.25
N ILE A 117 1.70 -7.39 -1.85
CA ILE A 117 1.93 -6.91 -0.47
C ILE A 117 1.07 -5.68 -0.16
N THR A 118 0.95 -4.74 -1.11
CA THR A 118 0.07 -3.56 -0.98
C THR A 118 -1.39 -3.96 -0.71
N ARG A 119 -1.89 -4.96 -1.44
CA ARG A 119 -3.26 -5.48 -1.22
C ARG A 119 -3.41 -6.18 0.13
N LYS A 120 -2.36 -6.88 0.61
CA LYS A 120 -2.34 -7.46 1.96
C LYS A 120 -2.42 -6.37 3.04
N ALA A 121 -1.69 -5.26 2.88
CA ALA A 121 -1.76 -4.12 3.79
C ALA A 121 -3.20 -3.57 3.88
N ILE A 122 -3.83 -3.29 2.74
CA ILE A 122 -5.22 -2.81 2.66
C ILE A 122 -6.16 -3.76 3.38
N THR A 123 -6.07 -5.07 3.09
CA THR A 123 -6.92 -6.09 3.72
C THR A 123 -6.75 -6.11 5.23
N ALA A 124 -5.49 -6.07 5.71
CA ALA A 124 -5.21 -6.09 7.15
C ALA A 124 -5.73 -4.83 7.86
N PHE A 125 -5.57 -3.65 7.26
CA PHE A 125 -6.09 -2.40 7.83
C PHE A 125 -7.62 -2.35 7.81
N THR A 126 -8.27 -2.80 6.74
CA THR A 126 -9.74 -2.88 6.66
C THR A 126 -10.28 -3.76 7.77
N GLN A 127 -9.74 -4.97 7.94
CA GLN A 127 -10.14 -5.87 9.02
C GLN A 127 -9.86 -5.28 10.40
N PHE A 128 -8.73 -4.56 10.56
CA PHE A 128 -8.39 -3.91 11.82
C PHE A 128 -9.40 -2.81 12.19
N THR A 129 -9.72 -1.92 11.26
CA THR A 129 -10.63 -0.78 11.50
C THR A 129 -12.08 -1.22 11.70
N GLU A 130 -12.50 -2.32 11.07
CA GLU A 130 -13.81 -2.95 11.31
C GLU A 130 -13.92 -3.53 12.74
N LEU A 131 -12.85 -4.17 13.23
CA LEU A 131 -12.83 -4.82 14.55
C LEU A 131 -12.58 -3.83 15.69
N TYR A 132 -11.82 -2.78 15.45
CA TYR A 132 -11.36 -1.83 16.47
C TYR A 132 -11.47 -0.37 16.01
N PRO A 133 -12.70 0.13 15.70
CA PRO A 133 -12.88 1.48 15.13
C PRO A 133 -12.38 2.59 16.06
N ASP A 134 -12.47 2.38 17.37
CA ASP A 134 -12.08 3.36 18.41
C ASP A 134 -10.66 3.13 18.96
N SER A 135 -9.84 2.32 18.30
CA SER A 135 -8.46 2.08 18.73
C SER A 135 -7.59 3.32 18.51
N PRO A 136 -6.58 3.56 19.37
CA PRO A 136 -5.59 4.62 19.14
C PRO A 136 -4.79 4.45 17.82
N TYR A 137 -4.84 3.27 17.20
CA TYR A 137 -4.20 2.99 15.91
C TYR A 137 -5.12 3.19 14.70
N SER A 138 -6.42 3.46 14.91
CA SER A 138 -7.39 3.45 13.81
C SER A 138 -7.19 4.60 12.82
N GLU A 139 -6.86 5.80 13.29
CA GLU A 139 -6.55 6.93 12.43
C GLU A 139 -5.33 6.66 11.53
N GLN A 140 -4.27 6.09 12.11
CA GLN A 140 -3.08 5.69 11.35
C GLN A 140 -3.41 4.58 10.33
N ALA A 141 -4.21 3.59 10.72
CA ALA A 141 -4.63 2.51 9.84
C ALA A 141 -5.44 3.02 8.63
N TYR A 142 -6.37 3.98 8.84
CA TYR A 142 -7.10 4.63 7.74
C TYR A 142 -6.16 5.40 6.82
N THR A 143 -5.22 6.14 7.38
CA THR A 143 -4.25 6.93 6.59
C THR A 143 -3.38 6.02 5.73
N GLU A 144 -2.76 5.00 6.34
CA GLU A 144 -1.88 4.07 5.63
C GLU A 144 -2.65 3.24 4.58
N ALA A 145 -3.90 2.84 4.87
CA ALA A 145 -4.76 2.19 3.89
C ALA A 145 -5.05 3.11 2.70
N GLY A 146 -5.35 4.39 2.95
CA GLY A 146 -5.57 5.41 1.92
C GLY A 146 -4.36 5.57 1.00
N GLU A 147 -3.15 5.64 1.56
CA GLU A 147 -1.91 5.69 0.78
C GLU A 147 -1.70 4.43 -0.08
N MET A 148 -2.11 3.26 0.41
CA MET A 148 -2.04 2.01 -0.37
C MET A 148 -3.06 2.00 -1.51
N TYR A 149 -4.27 2.53 -1.31
CA TYR A 149 -5.24 2.73 -2.39
C TYR A 149 -4.72 3.70 -3.44
N ASP A 150 -4.13 4.83 -3.03
CA ASP A 150 -3.49 5.79 -3.94
C ASP A 150 -2.35 5.16 -4.75
N LYS A 151 -1.54 4.30 -4.13
CA LYS A 151 -0.48 3.55 -4.83
C LYS A 151 -1.05 2.63 -5.91
N LEU A 152 -2.15 1.93 -5.64
CA LEU A 152 -2.82 1.09 -6.64
C LEU A 152 -3.42 1.92 -7.76
N ALA A 153 -4.11 3.02 -7.45
CA ALA A 153 -4.63 3.96 -8.44
C ALA A 153 -3.51 4.55 -9.31
N TYR A 154 -2.36 4.88 -8.72
CA TYR A 154 -1.18 5.34 -9.45
C TYR A 154 -0.67 4.29 -10.45
N LYS A 155 -0.64 3.02 -10.06
CA LYS A 155 -0.27 1.93 -10.99
C LYS A 155 -1.19 1.90 -12.20
N GLU A 156 -2.50 1.99 -11.99
CA GLU A 156 -3.48 2.00 -13.08
C GLU A 156 -3.35 3.26 -13.94
N TYR A 157 -3.12 4.43 -13.33
CA TYR A 157 -2.81 5.66 -14.07
C TYR A 157 -1.57 5.49 -14.97
N LEU A 158 -0.49 4.90 -14.46
CA LEU A 158 0.71 4.65 -15.28
C LEU A 158 0.41 3.70 -16.44
N SER A 159 -0.42 2.68 -16.22
CA SER A 159 -0.86 1.73 -17.25
C SER A 159 -1.73 2.43 -18.31
N ALA A 160 -2.73 3.21 -17.90
CA ALA A 160 -3.57 3.98 -18.81
C ALA A 160 -2.75 4.96 -19.66
N LYS A 161 -1.83 5.68 -19.01
CA LYS A 161 -0.92 6.63 -19.69
C LYS A 161 0.01 5.92 -20.68
N LEU A 162 0.49 4.73 -20.37
CA LEU A 162 1.29 3.92 -21.30
C LEU A 162 0.49 3.61 -22.56
N TYR A 163 -0.75 3.11 -22.44
CA TYR A 163 -1.60 2.80 -23.57
C TYR A 163 -1.99 4.06 -24.35
N TYR A 164 -2.25 5.17 -23.68
CA TYR A 164 -2.45 6.45 -24.37
C TYR A 164 -1.25 6.83 -25.24
N ASN A 165 -0.03 6.69 -24.72
CA ASN A 165 1.21 7.02 -25.45
C ASN A 165 1.51 6.05 -26.60
N LEU A 166 1.08 4.79 -26.51
CA LEU A 166 1.18 3.81 -27.60
C LEU A 166 0.24 4.17 -28.77
N GLY A 167 -0.86 4.83 -28.49
CA GLY A 167 -1.80 5.34 -29.50
C GLY A 167 -2.33 4.25 -30.43
N SER A 168 -2.12 4.39 -31.73
CA SER A 168 -2.55 3.41 -32.73
C SER A 168 -1.48 2.37 -33.09
N TYR A 169 -0.37 2.29 -32.33
CA TYR A 169 0.69 1.31 -32.59
C TYR A 169 0.20 -0.10 -32.32
N LEU A 170 0.19 -0.96 -33.35
CA LEU A 170 -0.28 -2.36 -33.32
C LEU A 170 -1.73 -2.55 -32.81
N GLY A 171 -2.57 -1.52 -32.85
CA GLY A 171 -3.97 -1.62 -32.45
C GLY A 171 -4.55 -0.32 -31.92
N ASN A 172 -5.77 -0.38 -31.38
CA ASN A 172 -6.43 0.76 -30.75
C ASN A 172 -6.11 0.82 -29.26
N ASN A 173 -4.91 1.31 -28.89
CA ASN A 173 -4.50 1.43 -27.50
C ASN A 173 -5.24 2.56 -26.77
N TYR A 174 -5.85 3.51 -27.47
CA TYR A 174 -6.71 4.54 -26.85
C TYR A 174 -7.92 3.91 -26.16
N GLU A 175 -8.52 2.86 -26.72
CA GLU A 175 -9.61 2.12 -26.11
C GLU A 175 -9.14 1.40 -24.85
N SER A 176 -7.96 0.78 -24.88
CA SER A 176 -7.35 0.17 -23.69
C SER A 176 -7.08 1.19 -22.59
N CYS A 177 -6.59 2.38 -22.96
CA CYS A 177 -6.42 3.50 -22.02
C CYS A 177 -7.74 3.88 -21.33
N GLU A 178 -8.81 4.07 -22.12
CA GLU A 178 -10.13 4.41 -21.60
C GLU A 178 -10.66 3.34 -20.63
N ILE A 179 -10.56 2.07 -21.01
CA ILE A 179 -11.03 0.94 -20.18
C ILE A 179 -10.26 0.89 -18.85
N ILE A 180 -8.93 0.99 -18.88
CA ILE A 180 -8.10 0.95 -17.67
C ILE A 180 -8.42 2.14 -16.77
N ALA A 181 -8.52 3.35 -17.33
CA ALA A 181 -8.82 4.54 -16.55
C ALA A 181 -10.22 4.46 -15.89
N LYS A 182 -11.24 4.00 -16.61
CA LYS A 182 -12.59 3.79 -16.06
C LYS A 182 -12.62 2.74 -14.97
N ASN A 183 -11.91 1.63 -15.13
CA ASN A 183 -11.80 0.61 -14.10
C ASN A 183 -11.10 1.16 -12.86
N ALA A 184 -10.02 1.93 -13.02
CA ALA A 184 -9.31 2.56 -11.92
C ALA A 184 -10.22 3.52 -11.11
N LEU A 185 -11.03 4.34 -11.79
CA LEU A 185 -12.00 5.23 -11.14
C LEU A 185 -13.08 4.46 -10.38
N LYS A 186 -13.50 3.31 -10.89
CA LYS A 186 -14.48 2.44 -10.23
C LYS A 186 -13.89 1.74 -9.00
N ASP A 187 -12.68 1.19 -9.13
CA ASP A 187 -12.04 0.39 -8.08
C ASP A 187 -11.45 1.27 -6.97
N TYR A 188 -11.07 2.51 -7.29
CA TYR A 188 -10.45 3.48 -6.38
C TYR A 188 -11.14 4.84 -6.48
N PRO A 189 -12.41 4.99 -6.01
CA PRO A 189 -13.22 6.20 -6.22
C PRO A 189 -12.69 7.43 -5.49
N SER A 190 -11.85 7.25 -4.47
CA SER A 190 -11.25 8.34 -3.69
C SER A 190 -9.73 8.24 -3.77
N ASN A 191 -9.15 8.71 -4.90
CA ASN A 191 -7.71 8.64 -5.13
C ASN A 191 -7.15 9.98 -5.63
N SER A 192 -5.85 10.18 -5.46
CA SER A 192 -5.15 11.42 -5.85
C SER A 192 -4.99 11.60 -7.37
N TYR A 193 -5.38 10.63 -8.19
CA TYR A 193 -5.22 10.62 -9.65
C TYR A 193 -6.56 10.78 -10.40
N LEU A 194 -7.64 11.16 -9.71
CA LEU A 194 -8.98 11.32 -10.30
C LEU A 194 -8.96 12.24 -11.52
N GLU A 195 -8.38 13.43 -11.38
CA GLU A 195 -8.29 14.40 -12.49
C GLU A 195 -7.52 13.84 -13.68
N GLU A 196 -6.37 13.20 -13.43
CA GLU A 196 -5.52 12.65 -14.48
C GLU A 196 -6.18 11.47 -15.20
N LEU A 197 -6.88 10.61 -14.50
CA LEU A 197 -7.61 9.48 -15.09
C LEU A 197 -8.78 9.96 -15.94
N ASN A 198 -9.57 10.91 -15.45
CA ASN A 198 -10.67 11.52 -16.23
C ASN A 198 -10.14 12.29 -17.45
N TRP A 199 -9.02 12.99 -17.31
CA TRP A 199 -8.34 13.60 -18.45
C TRP A 199 -7.93 12.59 -19.51
N LEU A 200 -7.34 11.46 -19.11
CA LEU A 200 -6.95 10.39 -20.04
C LEU A 200 -8.15 9.80 -20.77
N ILE A 201 -9.30 9.66 -20.12
CA ILE A 201 -10.53 9.18 -20.75
C ILE A 201 -10.97 10.15 -21.86
N LEU A 202 -11.08 11.44 -21.56
CA LEU A 202 -11.45 12.47 -22.53
C LEU A 202 -10.47 12.51 -23.71
N ALA A 203 -9.17 12.55 -23.42
CA ALA A 203 -8.13 12.60 -24.42
C ALA A 203 -8.10 11.34 -25.32
N ALA A 204 -8.29 10.15 -24.73
CA ALA A 204 -8.35 8.89 -25.46
C ALA A 204 -9.58 8.79 -26.37
N LYS A 205 -10.75 9.20 -25.89
CA LYS A 205 -11.97 9.29 -26.71
C LYS A 205 -11.79 10.26 -27.89
N TYR A 206 -11.17 11.40 -27.66
CA TYR A 206 -10.88 12.35 -28.74
C TYR A 206 -9.93 11.76 -29.77
N GLN A 207 -8.88 11.07 -29.39
CA GLN A 207 -7.98 10.39 -30.33
C GLN A 207 -8.72 9.31 -31.12
N GLN A 208 -9.58 8.52 -30.48
CA GLN A 208 -10.43 7.53 -31.15
C GLN A 208 -11.39 8.19 -32.15
N LEU A 209 -11.93 9.37 -31.85
CA LEU A 209 -12.76 10.16 -32.78
C LEU A 209 -11.98 10.54 -34.01
N LEU A 210 -10.74 11.02 -33.87
CA LEU A 210 -9.90 11.48 -34.99
C LEU A 210 -9.57 10.37 -36.00
N ILE A 211 -9.36 9.13 -35.51
CA ILE A 211 -9.06 7.96 -36.36
C ILE A 211 -10.30 7.17 -36.79
N SER A 212 -11.50 7.69 -36.51
CA SER A 212 -12.75 7.00 -36.84
C SER A 212 -13.10 6.99 -38.29
N ILE A 213 -13.73 5.92 -38.73
CA ILE A 213 -14.41 5.86 -40.05
C ILE A 213 -15.62 6.80 -40.01
N PRO A 214 -16.03 7.34 -41.20
CA PRO A 214 -17.11 8.34 -41.30
C PRO A 214 -18.41 7.93 -40.59
N GLU A 215 -18.80 6.67 -40.70
CA GLU A 215 -20.05 6.13 -40.16
C GLU A 215 -20.13 6.19 -38.64
N LYS A 216 -19.00 6.15 -37.93
CA LYS A 216 -18.91 6.19 -36.46
C LYS A 216 -18.55 7.58 -35.92
N LYS A 217 -18.22 8.52 -36.80
CA LYS A 217 -17.63 9.79 -36.41
C LYS A 217 -18.58 10.67 -35.60
N GLN A 218 -19.83 10.73 -36.02
CA GLN A 218 -20.88 11.53 -35.35
C GLN A 218 -21.18 10.99 -33.94
N ASP A 219 -21.33 9.66 -33.78
CA ASP A 219 -21.63 9.05 -32.48
C ASP A 219 -20.46 9.24 -31.51
N ARG A 220 -19.23 9.03 -31.98
CA ARG A 220 -18.03 9.25 -31.16
C ARG A 220 -17.83 10.73 -30.82
N ALA A 221 -18.21 11.66 -31.69
CA ALA A 221 -18.17 13.08 -31.40
C ALA A 221 -19.11 13.44 -30.24
N ARG A 222 -20.34 12.91 -30.25
CA ARG A 222 -21.30 13.09 -29.14
C ARG A 222 -20.79 12.49 -27.84
N ASP A 223 -20.29 11.23 -27.87
CA ASP A 223 -19.73 10.57 -26.71
C ASP A 223 -18.52 11.31 -26.11
N THR A 224 -17.66 11.89 -26.97
CA THR A 224 -16.53 12.71 -26.51
C THR A 224 -17.01 14.08 -25.98
N GLN A 225 -18.09 14.64 -26.53
CA GLN A 225 -18.71 15.87 -26.02
C GLN A 225 -19.28 15.66 -24.60
N ASP A 226 -19.97 14.55 -24.38
CA ASP A 226 -20.50 14.21 -23.05
C ASP A 226 -19.36 14.07 -22.04
N GLU A 227 -18.26 13.43 -22.43
CA GLU A 227 -17.09 13.29 -21.56
C GLU A 227 -16.40 14.64 -21.27
N TYR A 228 -16.39 15.56 -22.26
CA TYR A 228 -15.90 16.92 -22.01
C TYR A 228 -16.74 17.63 -20.93
N TYR A 229 -18.08 17.55 -21.02
CA TYR A 229 -18.93 18.18 -20.01
C TYR A 229 -18.75 17.56 -18.63
N ASN A 230 -18.61 16.24 -18.54
CA ASN A 230 -18.31 15.54 -17.29
C ASN A 230 -16.99 16.06 -16.70
N PHE A 231 -15.93 16.09 -17.50
CA PHE A 231 -14.61 16.52 -17.07
C PHE A 231 -14.58 17.96 -16.54
N ILE A 232 -15.16 18.91 -17.28
CA ILE A 232 -15.13 20.33 -16.87
C ILE A 232 -16.06 20.65 -15.70
N THR A 233 -17.09 19.82 -15.49
CA THR A 233 -18.01 19.95 -14.35
C THR A 233 -17.33 19.46 -13.09
N GLU A 234 -16.65 18.32 -13.15
CA GLU A 234 -15.96 17.74 -12.02
C GLU A 234 -14.64 18.49 -11.70
N PHE A 235 -13.91 18.94 -12.73
CA PHE A 235 -12.62 19.63 -12.61
C PHE A 235 -12.61 21.02 -13.27
N PRO A 236 -13.39 22.01 -12.78
CA PRO A 236 -13.52 23.32 -13.43
C PRO A 236 -12.20 24.11 -13.50
N ASN A 237 -11.28 23.87 -12.55
CA ASN A 237 -9.97 24.52 -12.45
C ASN A 237 -8.82 23.61 -12.90
N SER A 238 -9.10 22.56 -13.67
CA SER A 238 -8.10 21.63 -14.17
C SER A 238 -6.97 22.32 -14.92
N LYS A 239 -5.74 21.83 -14.72
CA LYS A 239 -4.59 22.22 -15.54
C LYS A 239 -4.76 21.86 -17.01
N HIS A 240 -5.60 20.86 -17.32
CA HIS A 240 -5.94 20.41 -18.67
C HIS A 240 -7.08 21.20 -19.32
N ARG A 241 -7.66 22.20 -18.62
CA ARG A 241 -8.82 22.95 -19.09
C ARG A 241 -8.65 23.52 -20.50
N LYS A 242 -7.50 24.12 -20.80
CA LYS A 242 -7.25 24.73 -22.14
C LYS A 242 -7.26 23.69 -23.26
N GLU A 243 -6.71 22.49 -22.98
CA GLU A 243 -6.68 21.39 -23.94
C GLU A 243 -8.08 20.80 -24.13
N ALA A 244 -8.83 20.63 -23.04
CA ALA A 244 -10.22 20.17 -23.08
C ALA A 244 -11.10 21.12 -23.90
N ASP A 245 -10.98 22.45 -23.70
CA ASP A 245 -11.72 23.47 -24.47
C ASP A 245 -11.36 23.45 -25.96
N LYS A 246 -10.10 23.12 -26.30
CA LYS A 246 -9.69 22.91 -27.69
C LYS A 246 -10.36 21.68 -28.31
N ILE A 247 -10.35 20.56 -27.60
CA ILE A 247 -11.05 19.33 -27.99
C ILE A 247 -12.52 19.63 -28.26
N PHE A 248 -13.18 20.35 -27.37
CA PHE A 248 -14.58 20.73 -27.52
C PHE A 248 -14.84 21.55 -28.80
N LYS A 249 -14.00 22.54 -29.11
CA LYS A 249 -14.10 23.34 -30.34
C LYS A 249 -13.98 22.49 -31.61
N ASP A 250 -13.11 21.48 -31.59
CA ASP A 250 -12.93 20.59 -32.73
C ASP A 250 -14.11 19.61 -32.87
N ILE A 251 -14.67 19.15 -31.78
CA ILE A 251 -15.91 18.34 -31.76
C ILE A 251 -17.08 19.12 -32.34
N GLN A 252 -17.26 20.40 -31.95
CA GLN A 252 -18.35 21.25 -32.46
C GLN A 252 -18.33 21.37 -33.96
N LYS A 253 -17.17 21.50 -34.62
CA LYS A 253 -17.04 21.50 -36.07
C LYS A 253 -17.54 20.22 -36.71
N ILE A 254 -17.16 19.05 -36.09
CA ILE A 254 -17.57 17.72 -36.59
C ILE A 254 -19.08 17.52 -36.48
N LEU A 255 -19.71 18.06 -35.45
CA LEU A 255 -21.16 17.92 -35.22
C LEU A 255 -22.01 18.85 -36.06
N THR A 256 -21.44 19.94 -36.62
CA THR A 256 -22.12 20.91 -37.49
C THR A 256 -21.97 20.63 -38.99
N ASP A 257 -20.99 19.81 -39.37
CA ASP A 257 -20.79 19.33 -40.74
C ASP A 257 -21.67 18.11 -41.04
#